data_df4b33148e694fa173665d68bc3a8d62
#
_entry.id   df4b33148e694fa173665d68bc3a8d62
#
_cell.length_a   1.000
_cell.length_b   1.000
_cell.length_c   1.000
_cell.angle_alpha   90.00
_cell.angle_beta   90.00
_cell.angle_gamma   90.00
#
_symmetry.space_group_name_H-M   'P 1'
#
loop_
_entity.id
_entity.type
_entity.pdbx_description
1 polymer ?
#
loop_
_entity_poly.entity_id
_entity_poly.type
_entity_poly.pdbx_seq_one_letter_code
_entity_poly.pdbx_strand_id
1 'polypeptide(L)'
;MRRRECHNMGIMAMKTFTSRAALGIASLGLLAAAGELQALDNGLARTPPMGWNSWNKFACNVSEDLIRQAADAMVSSGMKDAGYQYVVIDDCWQVDRDAQGNIIPDAKRFSSGMKALADYVHAKGLRFGIYSDAGTGTCQNRPGGRGYEFQDARQYAAWGVDYLKYDWCNHSTQDAAAAYSIMRDALKKSGRPIVFSLCEWGSTKPWLWAGDVGNLWRSTGDITDKWDTGQKQDGLGVVQILDLQDGLQSYAGPGHWNDPDMLEVGNGGMRNTEYRAHFSMWSLLAAPLMAGNDIRSMTPEIRDILTNKEVIAIDQDQAGIQGHRVKQAGGLEVWARELADGGRAVALLNRNGAESNITASWTDIGYPAHLSAKVRDLWEHKALGEKTGSFSASVPSHGVVMVTIKP
;
A
#
# COMPACT_ATOMS: atom_id res chain seq x y z
N MET A 1 -7.31 76.43 -23.48
CA MET A 1 -7.64 77.80 -22.93
C MET A 1 -7.21 77.84 -21.47
N ARG A 2 -6.32 78.78 -21.16
CA ARG A 2 -5.96 79.42 -19.87
C ARG A 2 -5.46 78.45 -18.76
N ARG A 3 -4.13 78.40 -18.41
CA ARG A 3 -3.25 79.44 -17.76
C ARG A 3 -3.85 79.89 -16.46
N ARG A 4 -3.21 79.86 -15.30
CA ARG A 4 -2.00 80.52 -14.74
C ARG A 4 -2.09 80.27 -13.25
N GLU A 5 -1.21 80.30 -12.42
CA GLU A 5 0.13 80.82 -12.07
C GLU A 5 0.24 80.81 -10.54
N CYS A 6 1.34 80.26 -10.07
CA CYS A 6 2.41 80.91 -9.31
C CYS A 6 2.10 81.68 -8.04
N HIS A 7 2.80 81.39 -6.97
CA HIS A 7 3.74 82.21 -6.17
C HIS A 7 3.84 81.60 -4.75
N ASN A 8 4.82 81.52 -4.04
CA ASN A 8 6.23 81.83 -3.92
C ASN A 8 6.58 81.86 -2.43
N MET A 9 7.73 81.31 -2.12
CA MET A 9 8.70 81.66 -1.07
C MET A 9 8.32 81.66 0.41
N GLY A 10 9.13 80.90 1.14
CA GLY A 10 9.42 81.09 2.54
C GLY A 10 10.56 80.16 2.97
N ILE A 11 11.79 80.66 2.87
CA ILE A 11 13.01 80.09 3.36
C ILE A 11 13.09 80.25 4.89
N MET A 12 13.30 79.18 5.67
CA MET A 12 14.01 79.32 6.96
C MET A 12 14.76 78.05 7.35
N ALA A 13 15.92 78.30 7.88
CA ALA A 13 17.12 77.47 8.00
C ALA A 13 17.09 76.32 9.05
N MET A 14 17.88 75.28 8.71
CA MET A 14 18.75 74.48 9.50
C MET A 14 18.44 74.17 10.99
N LYS A 15 18.27 72.89 11.30
CA LYS A 15 19.06 72.24 12.37
C LYS A 15 19.22 70.76 12.07
N THR A 16 20.46 70.37 11.91
CA THR A 16 20.93 69.00 11.78
C THR A 16 20.70 68.21 13.07
N PHE A 17 19.98 67.07 12.99
CA PHE A 17 20.03 66.04 13.99
C PHE A 17 20.31 64.70 13.27
N THR A 18 21.54 64.25 13.45
CA THR A 18 21.95 62.91 13.04
C THR A 18 21.37 61.87 14.00
N SER A 19 20.41 61.11 13.52
CA SER A 19 19.95 59.93 14.20
C SER A 19 20.15 58.74 13.26
N ARG A 20 21.09 57.85 13.58
CA ARG A 20 21.31 56.58 12.93
C ARG A 20 20.15 55.66 13.30
N ALA A 21 19.20 55.45 12.38
CA ALA A 21 18.25 54.41 12.48
C ALA A 21 18.84 53.15 11.84
N ALA A 22 19.16 52.14 12.67
CA ALA A 22 19.49 50.79 12.20
C ALA A 22 18.23 50.12 11.68
N LEU A 23 18.14 49.91 10.34
CA LEU A 23 17.15 49.04 9.74
C LEU A 23 17.49 47.59 10.11
N GLY A 24 16.79 47.04 11.10
CA GLY A 24 16.72 45.61 11.34
C GLY A 24 15.81 44.98 10.30
N ILE A 25 16.38 44.32 9.31
CA ILE A 25 15.63 43.42 8.41
C ILE A 25 15.26 42.17 9.22
N ALA A 26 14.03 42.15 9.73
CA ALA A 26 13.43 40.95 10.25
C ALA A 26 13.04 40.05 9.06
N SER A 27 13.92 39.12 8.71
CA SER A 27 13.58 37.98 7.81
C SER A 27 12.55 37.10 8.52
N LEU A 28 11.27 37.28 8.24
CA LEU A 28 10.23 36.30 8.52
C LEU A 28 10.54 35.06 7.66
N GLY A 29 11.21 34.09 8.23
CA GLY A 29 11.26 32.75 7.67
C GLY A 29 9.83 32.17 7.73
N LEU A 30 9.13 32.07 6.59
CA LEU A 30 8.01 31.18 6.43
C LEU A 30 8.57 29.75 6.59
N LEU A 31 8.50 29.20 7.80
CA LEU A 31 8.50 27.76 7.98
C LEU A 31 7.19 27.25 7.35
N ALA A 32 7.26 26.77 6.12
CA ALA A 32 6.23 25.91 5.58
C ALA A 32 6.25 24.65 6.49
N ALA A 33 5.32 24.59 7.43
CA ALA A 33 5.00 23.37 8.12
C ALA A 33 4.51 22.42 7.02
N ALA A 34 5.38 21.50 6.58
CA ALA A 34 4.91 20.30 5.91
C ALA A 34 4.00 19.63 6.95
N GLY A 35 2.69 19.71 6.73
CA GLY A 35 1.72 19.00 7.54
C GLY A 35 2.08 17.53 7.44
N GLU A 36 2.51 16.94 8.55
CA GLU A 36 2.61 15.49 8.64
C GLU A 36 1.23 14.95 8.28
N LEU A 37 1.16 14.09 7.26
CA LEU A 37 -0.05 13.34 6.95
C LEU A 37 -0.38 12.50 8.20
N GLN A 38 -1.41 12.93 8.91
CA GLN A 38 -1.80 12.27 10.14
C GLN A 38 -2.50 10.97 9.77
N ALA A 39 -1.99 9.83 10.25
CA ALA A 39 -2.62 8.53 10.07
C ALA A 39 -4.02 8.51 10.67
N LEU A 40 -4.93 7.72 10.07
CA LEU A 40 -6.24 7.47 10.64
C LEU A 40 -6.09 6.93 12.08
N ASP A 41 -6.60 7.69 13.06
CA ASP A 41 -6.48 7.37 14.49
C ASP A 41 -7.50 6.28 14.90
N ASN A 42 -7.25 5.06 14.43
CA ASN A 42 -8.01 3.85 14.82
C ASN A 42 -7.11 2.75 15.41
N GLY A 43 -5.83 2.98 15.52
CA GLY A 43 -4.84 2.05 16.07
C GLY A 43 -4.58 0.80 15.23
N LEU A 44 -5.13 0.72 13.99
CA LEU A 44 -5.03 -0.44 13.10
C LEU A 44 -3.88 -0.29 12.08
N ALA A 45 -3.56 -1.39 11.41
CA ALA A 45 -2.57 -1.44 10.33
C ALA A 45 -1.23 -0.75 10.69
N ARG A 46 -0.72 -0.98 11.90
CA ARG A 46 0.57 -0.40 12.35
C ARG A 46 1.75 -0.91 11.53
N THR A 47 1.61 -2.07 10.92
CA THR A 47 2.42 -2.62 9.83
C THR A 47 1.48 -2.93 8.65
N PRO A 48 1.99 -3.08 7.41
CA PRO A 48 1.15 -3.38 6.26
C PRO A 48 0.27 -4.62 6.51
N PRO A 49 -1.04 -4.58 6.19
CA PRO A 49 -1.91 -5.75 6.33
C PRO A 49 -1.44 -6.91 5.46
N MET A 50 -1.48 -8.12 6.02
CA MET A 50 -1.18 -9.36 5.32
C MET A 50 -2.41 -10.27 5.30
N GLY A 51 -2.76 -10.82 4.14
CA GLY A 51 -3.95 -11.65 4.01
C GLY A 51 -4.08 -12.33 2.64
N TRP A 52 -5.29 -12.77 2.39
CA TRP A 52 -5.72 -13.34 1.12
C TRP A 52 -7.05 -12.69 0.71
N ASN A 53 -7.21 -12.44 -0.59
CA ASN A 53 -8.42 -11.91 -1.17
C ASN A 53 -8.84 -12.78 -2.38
N SER A 54 -10.14 -13.00 -2.54
CA SER A 54 -10.68 -13.94 -3.51
C SER A 54 -10.64 -13.47 -4.97
N TRP A 55 -10.41 -12.17 -5.25
CA TRP A 55 -10.69 -11.59 -6.58
C TRP A 55 -9.86 -12.16 -7.72
N ASN A 56 -8.53 -12.05 -7.64
CA ASN A 56 -7.66 -12.31 -8.80
C ASN A 56 -7.77 -13.74 -9.33
N LYS A 57 -8.00 -14.71 -8.46
CA LYS A 57 -8.18 -16.11 -8.89
C LYS A 57 -9.61 -16.51 -9.17
N PHE A 58 -10.56 -15.98 -8.40
CA PHE A 58 -11.92 -16.52 -8.40
C PHE A 58 -12.98 -15.56 -8.97
N ALA A 59 -12.66 -14.27 -9.07
CA ALA A 59 -13.63 -13.25 -9.48
C ALA A 59 -14.98 -13.45 -8.75
N CYS A 60 -16.10 -13.51 -9.46
CA CYS A 60 -17.41 -13.78 -8.86
C CYS A 60 -17.70 -15.26 -8.51
N ASN A 61 -16.76 -16.17 -8.73
CA ASN A 61 -16.92 -17.57 -8.35
C ASN A 61 -16.56 -17.80 -6.88
N VAL A 62 -17.28 -17.14 -6.00
CA VAL A 62 -17.06 -17.18 -4.54
C VAL A 62 -18.23 -17.84 -3.83
N SER A 63 -17.95 -18.57 -2.76
CA SER A 63 -18.93 -19.23 -1.91
C SER A 63 -18.41 -19.37 -0.48
N GLU A 64 -19.31 -19.63 0.47
CA GLU A 64 -18.96 -19.93 1.84
C GLU A 64 -17.93 -21.06 1.96
N ASP A 65 -18.12 -22.13 1.18
CA ASP A 65 -17.18 -23.27 1.18
C ASP A 65 -15.79 -22.89 0.70
N LEU A 66 -15.68 -22.06 -0.34
CA LEU A 66 -14.39 -21.54 -0.81
C LEU A 66 -13.68 -20.77 0.30
N ILE A 67 -14.41 -19.87 0.98
CA ILE A 67 -13.82 -19.02 2.02
C ILE A 67 -13.38 -19.85 3.25
N ARG A 68 -14.18 -20.84 3.66
CA ARG A 68 -13.81 -21.77 4.71
C ARG A 68 -12.55 -22.55 4.36
N GLN A 69 -12.49 -23.09 3.13
CA GLN A 69 -11.30 -23.81 2.63
C GLN A 69 -10.07 -22.91 2.54
N ALA A 70 -10.22 -21.65 2.13
CA ALA A 70 -9.13 -20.68 2.11
C ALA A 70 -8.62 -20.38 3.51
N ALA A 71 -9.51 -20.19 4.49
CA ALA A 71 -9.12 -20.01 5.90
C ALA A 71 -8.38 -21.25 6.45
N ASP A 72 -8.85 -22.45 6.14
CA ASP A 72 -8.16 -23.70 6.53
C ASP A 72 -6.78 -23.84 5.86
N ALA A 73 -6.69 -23.49 4.57
CA ALA A 73 -5.44 -23.51 3.83
C ALA A 73 -4.44 -22.45 4.35
N MET A 74 -4.88 -21.27 4.73
CA MET A 74 -4.01 -20.25 5.32
C MET A 74 -3.36 -20.74 6.61
N VAL A 75 -4.08 -21.52 7.42
CA VAL A 75 -3.52 -22.15 8.63
C VAL A 75 -2.59 -23.32 8.27
N SER A 76 -3.07 -24.25 7.45
CA SER A 76 -2.34 -25.50 7.17
C SER A 76 -1.10 -25.33 6.30
N SER A 77 -1.04 -24.29 5.46
CA SER A 77 0.13 -23.97 4.63
C SER A 77 1.28 -23.28 5.40
N GLY A 78 1.03 -22.81 6.62
CA GLY A 78 1.98 -22.00 7.39
C GLY A 78 1.91 -20.49 7.09
N MET A 79 1.03 -20.03 6.23
CA MET A 79 0.85 -18.59 5.95
C MET A 79 0.47 -17.81 7.22
N LYS A 80 -0.46 -18.35 8.05
CA LYS A 80 -0.79 -17.73 9.33
C LYS A 80 0.44 -17.57 10.24
N ASP A 81 1.29 -18.59 10.34
CA ASP A 81 2.51 -18.55 11.15
C ASP A 81 3.59 -17.60 10.56
N ALA A 82 3.46 -17.28 9.28
CA ALA A 82 4.29 -16.30 8.59
C ALA A 82 3.76 -14.85 8.75
N GLY A 83 2.54 -14.66 9.31
CA GLY A 83 1.98 -13.35 9.62
C GLY A 83 0.69 -12.98 8.87
N TYR A 84 0.20 -13.82 7.96
CA TYR A 84 -1.06 -13.57 7.26
C TYR A 84 -2.25 -13.70 8.22
N GLN A 85 -3.13 -12.69 8.23
CA GLN A 85 -4.23 -12.61 9.18
C GLN A 85 -5.60 -12.50 8.54
N TYR A 86 -5.71 -11.84 7.38
CA TYR A 86 -6.99 -11.48 6.79
C TYR A 86 -7.44 -12.47 5.73
N VAL A 87 -8.70 -12.92 5.79
CA VAL A 87 -9.40 -13.66 4.74
C VAL A 87 -10.51 -12.77 4.23
N VAL A 88 -10.34 -12.24 3.01
CA VAL A 88 -11.22 -11.21 2.44
C VAL A 88 -12.03 -11.78 1.29
N ILE A 89 -13.36 -11.66 1.38
CA ILE A 89 -14.26 -11.90 0.25
C ILE A 89 -14.32 -10.61 -0.57
N ASP A 90 -13.98 -10.69 -1.84
CA ASP A 90 -14.11 -9.57 -2.77
C ASP A 90 -15.55 -9.46 -3.33
N ASP A 91 -15.79 -8.77 -4.44
CA ASP A 91 -17.10 -8.50 -5.03
C ASP A 91 -17.95 -9.77 -5.26
N CYS A 92 -19.21 -9.60 -5.48
CA CYS A 92 -20.20 -10.64 -5.79
C CYS A 92 -20.73 -11.48 -4.61
N TRP A 93 -20.42 -11.15 -3.36
CA TRP A 93 -21.05 -11.83 -2.22
C TRP A 93 -22.48 -11.36 -1.97
N GLN A 94 -22.78 -10.09 -2.24
CA GLN A 94 -24.09 -9.45 -2.08
C GLN A 94 -24.93 -9.57 -3.34
N VAL A 95 -26.27 -9.53 -3.17
CA VAL A 95 -27.22 -9.65 -4.28
C VAL A 95 -28.25 -8.53 -4.34
N ASP A 96 -28.73 -8.03 -3.20
CA ASP A 96 -29.80 -7.03 -3.12
C ASP A 96 -29.78 -6.31 -1.76
N ARG A 97 -30.78 -5.45 -1.54
CA ARG A 97 -31.13 -4.88 -0.23
C ARG A 97 -32.54 -5.27 0.15
N ASP A 98 -32.78 -5.51 1.44
CA ASP A 98 -34.13 -5.78 1.95
C ASP A 98 -34.99 -4.50 1.98
N ALA A 99 -36.27 -4.65 2.36
CA ALA A 99 -37.21 -3.53 2.46
C ALA A 99 -36.79 -2.45 3.48
N GLN A 100 -35.86 -2.77 4.38
CA GLN A 100 -35.27 -1.87 5.35
C GLN A 100 -33.94 -1.27 4.87
N GLY A 101 -33.49 -1.65 3.68
CA GLY A 101 -32.23 -1.20 3.06
C GLY A 101 -30.99 -1.98 3.52
N ASN A 102 -31.14 -3.05 4.31
CA ASN A 102 -29.98 -3.86 4.71
C ASN A 102 -29.43 -4.65 3.51
N ILE A 103 -28.12 -4.71 3.39
CA ILE A 103 -27.46 -5.48 2.33
C ILE A 103 -27.68 -6.99 2.55
N ILE A 104 -28.06 -7.70 1.47
CA ILE A 104 -28.38 -9.12 1.49
C ILE A 104 -27.25 -9.92 0.83
N PRO A 105 -26.59 -10.86 1.53
CA PRO A 105 -25.70 -11.83 0.92
C PRO A 105 -26.46 -12.82 0.03
N ASP A 106 -25.77 -13.42 -0.94
CA ASP A 106 -26.33 -14.50 -1.78
C ASP A 106 -26.61 -15.73 -0.91
N ALA A 107 -27.88 -15.97 -0.58
CA ALA A 107 -28.28 -17.07 0.30
C ALA A 107 -27.97 -18.47 -0.26
N LYS A 108 -27.75 -18.62 -1.58
CA LYS A 108 -27.35 -19.91 -2.17
C LYS A 108 -25.87 -20.18 -1.96
N ARG A 109 -25.03 -19.14 -2.03
CA ARG A 109 -23.58 -19.26 -1.92
C ARG A 109 -23.07 -19.07 -0.50
N PHE A 110 -23.82 -18.36 0.35
CA PHE A 110 -23.51 -18.05 1.75
C PHE A 110 -24.71 -18.41 2.65
N SER A 111 -25.08 -19.68 2.63
CA SER A 111 -26.30 -20.18 3.25
C SER A 111 -26.33 -20.06 4.77
N SER A 112 -25.18 -20.08 5.43
CA SER A 112 -25.07 -19.85 6.89
C SER A 112 -25.09 -18.36 7.28
N GLY A 113 -24.97 -17.47 6.29
CA GLY A 113 -24.86 -16.03 6.49
C GLY A 113 -23.48 -15.55 6.87
N MET A 114 -23.23 -14.23 6.69
CA MET A 114 -21.91 -13.64 6.87
C MET A 114 -21.38 -13.69 8.31
N LYS A 115 -22.28 -13.58 9.31
CA LYS A 115 -21.88 -13.71 10.72
C LYS A 115 -21.29 -15.08 11.03
N ALA A 116 -21.95 -16.16 10.61
CA ALA A 116 -21.46 -17.52 10.85
C ALA A 116 -20.14 -17.81 10.13
N LEU A 117 -19.97 -17.23 8.94
CA LEU A 117 -18.71 -17.33 8.19
C LEU A 117 -17.58 -16.54 8.87
N ALA A 118 -17.86 -15.33 9.35
CA ALA A 118 -16.90 -14.56 10.14
C ALA A 118 -16.48 -15.29 11.41
N ASP A 119 -17.45 -15.87 12.16
CA ASP A 119 -17.17 -16.66 13.36
C ASP A 119 -16.28 -17.88 13.05
N TYR A 120 -16.49 -18.54 11.91
CA TYR A 120 -15.62 -19.63 11.46
C TYR A 120 -14.18 -19.18 11.22
N VAL A 121 -14.00 -18.05 10.52
CA VAL A 121 -12.68 -17.47 10.25
C VAL A 121 -11.99 -17.06 11.57
N HIS A 122 -12.75 -16.45 12.49
CA HIS A 122 -12.25 -16.07 13.81
C HIS A 122 -11.84 -17.29 14.65
N ALA A 123 -12.58 -18.39 14.57
CA ALA A 123 -12.25 -19.64 15.28
C ALA A 123 -10.90 -20.23 14.82
N LYS A 124 -10.43 -19.90 13.62
CA LYS A 124 -9.08 -20.24 13.14
C LYS A 124 -8.00 -19.26 13.63
N GLY A 125 -8.37 -18.22 14.38
CA GLY A 125 -7.49 -17.12 14.81
C GLY A 125 -7.08 -16.22 13.66
N LEU A 126 -7.94 -16.11 12.63
CA LEU A 126 -7.82 -15.22 11.49
C LEU A 126 -8.84 -14.07 11.60
N ARG A 127 -8.77 -13.11 10.72
CA ARG A 127 -9.65 -11.94 10.64
C ARG A 127 -10.47 -12.00 9.34
N PHE A 128 -11.74 -11.61 9.44
CA PHE A 128 -12.68 -11.67 8.33
C PHE A 128 -12.82 -10.32 7.64
N GLY A 129 -12.67 -10.30 6.31
CA GLY A 129 -12.83 -9.11 5.49
C GLY A 129 -13.90 -9.27 4.42
N ILE A 130 -14.46 -8.15 4.00
CA ILE A 130 -15.43 -8.07 2.90
C ILE A 130 -15.12 -6.92 1.97
N TYR A 131 -15.84 -6.87 0.86
CA TYR A 131 -15.80 -5.84 -0.15
C TYR A 131 -17.13 -5.09 -0.22
N SER A 132 -17.06 -3.79 -0.54
CA SER A 132 -18.19 -2.98 -0.99
C SER A 132 -17.68 -1.86 -1.91
N ASP A 133 -18.52 -0.88 -2.23
CA ASP A 133 -18.22 0.17 -3.20
C ASP A 133 -18.83 1.50 -2.76
N ALA A 134 -18.16 2.61 -3.01
CA ALA A 134 -18.63 3.95 -2.70
C ALA A 134 -19.72 4.45 -3.67
N GLY A 135 -19.92 3.79 -4.80
CA GLY A 135 -20.95 4.09 -5.75
C GLY A 135 -22.30 3.49 -5.42
N THR A 136 -23.24 3.65 -6.32
CA THR A 136 -24.59 3.03 -6.22
C THR A 136 -24.57 1.54 -6.53
N GLY A 137 -23.54 1.06 -7.22
CA GLY A 137 -23.30 -0.33 -7.56
C GLY A 137 -21.81 -0.63 -7.53
N THR A 138 -21.46 -1.90 -7.24
CA THR A 138 -20.09 -2.39 -7.32
C THR A 138 -19.62 -2.49 -8.78
N CYS A 139 -18.34 -2.84 -8.98
CA CYS A 139 -17.78 -3.06 -10.33
C CYS A 139 -18.49 -4.21 -11.08
N GLN A 140 -19.10 -5.14 -10.35
CA GLN A 140 -19.93 -6.21 -10.92
C GLN A 140 -21.45 -5.92 -10.83
N ASN A 141 -21.82 -4.63 -10.70
CA ASN A 141 -23.21 -4.17 -10.61
C ASN A 141 -24.02 -4.84 -9.48
N ARG A 142 -23.37 -5.15 -8.36
CA ARG A 142 -24.02 -5.53 -7.11
C ARG A 142 -24.39 -4.26 -6.32
N PRO A 143 -25.27 -4.31 -5.33
CA PRO A 143 -25.59 -3.14 -4.52
C PRO A 143 -24.36 -2.51 -3.90
N GLY A 144 -24.13 -1.22 -4.19
CA GLY A 144 -23.06 -0.42 -3.58
C GLY A 144 -23.50 0.23 -2.27
N GLY A 145 -22.58 0.94 -1.62
CA GLY A 145 -22.77 1.53 -0.30
C GLY A 145 -23.36 2.94 -0.29
N ARG A 146 -23.40 3.62 -1.45
CA ARG A 146 -23.81 5.03 -1.53
C ARG A 146 -25.21 5.27 -0.95
N GLY A 147 -25.26 6.13 0.10
CA GLY A 147 -26.51 6.45 0.82
C GLY A 147 -26.87 5.44 1.92
N TYR A 148 -26.08 4.38 2.08
CA TYR A 148 -26.29 3.33 3.10
C TYR A 148 -25.07 3.15 4.01
N GLU A 149 -24.07 4.00 3.94
CA GLU A 149 -22.76 3.82 4.57
C GLU A 149 -22.87 3.54 6.09
N PHE A 150 -23.69 4.32 6.80
CA PHE A 150 -23.91 4.11 8.23
C PHE A 150 -24.71 2.84 8.56
N GLN A 151 -25.61 2.44 7.70
CA GLN A 151 -26.39 1.21 7.84
C GLN A 151 -25.50 -0.01 7.58
N ASP A 152 -24.75 0.03 6.49
CA ASP A 152 -23.83 -1.03 6.10
C ASP A 152 -22.72 -1.21 7.14
N ALA A 153 -22.10 -0.13 7.63
CA ALA A 153 -21.09 -0.19 8.67
C ALA A 153 -21.59 -0.85 9.97
N ARG A 154 -22.83 -0.56 10.39
CA ARG A 154 -23.44 -1.24 11.54
C ARG A 154 -23.64 -2.73 11.27
N GLN A 155 -24.08 -3.08 10.08
CA GLN A 155 -24.29 -4.47 9.69
C GLN A 155 -22.97 -5.23 9.60
N TYR A 156 -21.92 -4.62 9.03
CA TYR A 156 -20.56 -5.19 9.00
C TYR A 156 -20.01 -5.41 10.40
N ALA A 157 -20.19 -4.44 11.30
CA ALA A 157 -19.80 -4.60 12.70
C ALA A 157 -20.56 -5.73 13.39
N ALA A 158 -21.87 -5.86 13.16
CA ALA A 158 -22.69 -6.95 13.70
C ALA A 158 -22.28 -8.34 13.16
N TRP A 159 -21.80 -8.43 11.93
CA TRP A 159 -21.26 -9.66 11.36
C TRP A 159 -19.85 -10.00 11.88
N GLY A 160 -19.14 -9.04 12.48
CA GLY A 160 -17.79 -9.26 12.96
C GLY A 160 -16.71 -9.01 11.88
N VAL A 161 -16.99 -8.15 10.91
CA VAL A 161 -16.01 -7.76 9.88
C VAL A 161 -14.82 -7.02 10.50
N ASP A 162 -13.60 -7.34 10.07
CA ASP A 162 -12.34 -6.75 10.52
C ASP A 162 -11.62 -5.94 9.44
N TYR A 163 -12.03 -6.09 8.17
CA TYR A 163 -11.41 -5.44 7.03
C TYR A 163 -12.48 -5.13 5.98
N LEU A 164 -12.50 -3.91 5.45
CA LEU A 164 -13.38 -3.49 4.37
C LEU A 164 -12.55 -2.96 3.21
N LYS A 165 -12.57 -3.65 2.06
CA LYS A 165 -12.15 -3.09 0.77
C LYS A 165 -13.33 -2.30 0.20
N TYR A 166 -13.12 -1.03 -0.12
CA TYR A 166 -14.18 -0.12 -0.56
C TYR A 166 -13.78 0.50 -1.90
N ASP A 167 -14.47 0.08 -2.96
CA ASP A 167 -14.14 0.39 -4.34
C ASP A 167 -14.78 1.69 -4.84
N TRP A 168 -14.58 2.02 -6.12
CA TRP A 168 -14.92 3.31 -6.71
C TRP A 168 -15.72 3.19 -8.02
N CYS A 169 -16.36 2.07 -8.30
CA CYS A 169 -17.22 1.89 -9.47
C CYS A 169 -18.56 2.63 -9.30
N ASN A 170 -19.23 2.93 -10.38
CA ASN A 170 -20.57 3.55 -10.38
C ASN A 170 -20.71 4.79 -9.46
N HIS A 171 -19.60 5.51 -9.23
CA HIS A 171 -19.52 6.66 -8.34
C HIS A 171 -20.18 7.93 -8.90
N SER A 172 -20.46 7.99 -10.24
CA SER A 172 -21.03 9.17 -10.90
C SER A 172 -20.15 10.43 -10.71
N THR A 173 -20.70 11.50 -10.17
CA THR A 173 -20.03 12.78 -9.95
C THR A 173 -19.59 12.99 -8.50
N GLN A 174 -19.44 11.93 -7.70
CA GLN A 174 -18.97 12.05 -6.33
C GLN A 174 -17.52 12.54 -6.26
N ASP A 175 -17.22 13.31 -5.23
CA ASP A 175 -15.85 13.58 -4.80
C ASP A 175 -15.34 12.38 -4.01
N ALA A 176 -14.18 11.85 -4.36
CA ALA A 176 -13.63 10.64 -3.74
C ALA A 176 -13.32 10.85 -2.25
N ALA A 177 -12.62 11.95 -1.90
CA ALA A 177 -12.25 12.22 -0.52
C ALA A 177 -13.49 12.36 0.37
N ALA A 178 -14.55 13.01 -0.11
CA ALA A 178 -15.81 13.13 0.62
C ALA A 178 -16.52 11.78 0.78
N ALA A 179 -16.63 10.99 -0.29
CA ALA A 179 -17.33 9.70 -0.26
C ALA A 179 -16.65 8.70 0.68
N TYR A 180 -15.33 8.57 0.60
CA TYR A 180 -14.56 7.70 1.51
C TYR A 180 -14.60 8.20 2.96
N SER A 181 -14.60 9.53 3.19
CA SER A 181 -14.75 10.11 4.53
C SER A 181 -16.08 9.76 5.18
N ILE A 182 -17.17 9.69 4.42
CA ILE A 182 -18.49 9.27 4.94
C ILE A 182 -18.42 7.83 5.44
N MET A 183 -17.83 6.91 4.68
CA MET A 183 -17.68 5.51 5.11
C MET A 183 -16.71 5.40 6.29
N ARG A 184 -15.60 6.13 6.33
CA ARG A 184 -14.71 6.21 7.52
C ARG A 184 -15.50 6.58 8.76
N ASP A 185 -16.33 7.62 8.70
CA ASP A 185 -17.11 8.10 9.84
C ASP A 185 -18.19 7.08 10.25
N ALA A 186 -18.78 6.38 9.26
CA ALA A 186 -19.72 5.29 9.49
C ALA A 186 -19.06 4.10 10.21
N LEU A 187 -17.87 3.68 9.76
CA LEU A 187 -17.08 2.63 10.38
C LEU A 187 -16.69 3.00 11.82
N LYS A 188 -16.19 4.22 12.03
CA LYS A 188 -15.88 4.73 13.38
C LYS A 188 -17.10 4.69 14.28
N LYS A 189 -18.28 5.12 13.80
CA LYS A 189 -19.52 5.12 14.57
C LYS A 189 -20.08 3.74 14.84
N SER A 190 -19.72 2.73 14.06
CA SER A 190 -20.13 1.34 14.29
C SER A 190 -19.56 0.75 15.59
N GLY A 191 -18.46 1.33 16.09
CA GLY A 191 -17.79 0.94 17.33
C GLY A 191 -16.90 -0.31 17.18
N ARG A 192 -16.85 -0.95 15.99
CA ARG A 192 -15.92 -2.05 15.71
C ARG A 192 -14.66 -1.53 15.01
N PRO A 193 -13.45 -1.97 15.42
CA PRO A 193 -12.22 -1.65 14.71
C PRO A 193 -12.18 -2.44 13.39
N ILE A 194 -12.32 -1.74 12.27
CA ILE A 194 -12.30 -2.30 10.91
C ILE A 194 -11.19 -1.61 10.13
N VAL A 195 -10.25 -2.37 9.57
CA VAL A 195 -9.25 -1.84 8.64
C VAL A 195 -9.97 -1.36 7.40
N PHE A 196 -9.73 -0.10 7.02
CA PHE A 196 -10.37 0.52 5.88
C PHE A 196 -9.40 0.67 4.71
N SER A 197 -9.68 -0.06 3.63
CA SER A 197 -8.89 -0.11 2.40
C SER A 197 -9.64 0.59 1.29
N LEU A 198 -9.06 1.68 0.78
CA LEU A 198 -9.60 2.50 -0.29
C LEU A 198 -9.13 1.97 -1.64
N CYS A 199 -10.03 1.84 -2.60
CA CYS A 199 -9.73 1.26 -3.91
C CYS A 199 -10.25 2.16 -5.05
N GLU A 200 -9.61 3.36 -5.23
CA GLU A 200 -9.95 4.29 -6.32
C GLU A 200 -8.85 4.33 -7.41
N TRP A 201 -7.99 3.29 -7.44
CA TRP A 201 -6.97 3.03 -8.47
C TRP A 201 -5.93 4.14 -8.68
N GLY A 202 -5.71 5.01 -7.69
CA GLY A 202 -4.81 6.15 -7.80
C GLY A 202 -5.35 7.32 -8.64
N SER A 203 -6.61 7.25 -9.08
CA SER A 203 -7.22 8.21 -10.01
C SER A 203 -7.24 9.63 -9.49
N THR A 204 -7.45 9.81 -8.18
CA THR A 204 -7.49 11.12 -7.52
C THR A 204 -6.26 11.38 -6.66
N LYS A 205 -5.20 10.58 -6.80
CA LYS A 205 -3.97 10.63 -6.00
C LYS A 205 -4.25 10.52 -4.50
N PRO A 206 -4.81 9.38 -4.04
CA PRO A 206 -5.25 9.20 -2.66
C PRO A 206 -4.14 9.41 -1.64
N TRP A 207 -2.88 9.20 -2.00
CA TRP A 207 -1.75 9.53 -1.13
C TRP A 207 -1.69 10.98 -0.68
N LEU A 208 -2.37 11.92 -1.36
CA LEU A 208 -2.40 13.33 -0.98
C LEU A 208 -3.49 13.68 0.05
N TRP A 209 -4.53 12.82 0.20
CA TRP A 209 -5.69 13.14 1.04
C TRP A 209 -6.17 11.99 1.93
N ALA A 210 -5.80 10.74 1.65
CA ALA A 210 -6.38 9.58 2.33
C ALA A 210 -5.70 9.22 3.66
N GLY A 211 -4.64 9.90 4.07
CA GLY A 211 -3.88 9.56 5.28
C GLY A 211 -4.73 9.46 6.54
N ASP A 212 -5.67 10.39 6.74
CA ASP A 212 -6.61 10.40 7.86
C ASP A 212 -7.97 9.76 7.52
N VAL A 213 -8.12 9.20 6.31
CA VAL A 213 -9.37 8.60 5.82
C VAL A 213 -9.34 7.07 5.88
N GLY A 214 -8.26 6.45 5.41
CA GLY A 214 -8.12 5.00 5.34
C GLY A 214 -6.80 4.51 5.90
N ASN A 215 -6.70 3.20 6.14
CA ASN A 215 -5.47 2.56 6.58
C ASN A 215 -4.54 2.17 5.42
N LEU A 216 -5.08 2.08 4.23
CA LEU A 216 -4.34 1.85 2.98
C LEU A 216 -5.19 2.32 1.80
N TRP A 217 -4.54 2.60 0.69
CA TRP A 217 -5.21 3.05 -0.53
C TRP A 217 -4.49 2.55 -1.78
N ARG A 218 -5.25 2.04 -2.73
CA ARG A 218 -4.77 1.67 -4.05
C ARG A 218 -4.14 2.88 -4.73
N SER A 219 -2.89 2.75 -5.10
CA SER A 219 -2.10 3.82 -5.73
C SER A 219 -1.98 3.64 -7.25
N THR A 220 -2.48 2.52 -7.79
CA THR A 220 -2.40 2.15 -9.21
C THR A 220 -3.69 1.51 -9.70
N GLY A 221 -3.88 1.42 -11.02
CA GLY A 221 -4.84 0.53 -11.64
C GLY A 221 -4.57 -0.95 -11.32
N ASP A 222 -5.44 -1.85 -11.81
CA ASP A 222 -5.43 -3.26 -11.45
C ASP A 222 -4.22 -4.01 -12.03
N ILE A 223 -3.60 -4.83 -11.16
CA ILE A 223 -2.53 -5.75 -11.53
C ILE A 223 -3.08 -6.95 -12.32
N THR A 224 -2.25 -7.48 -13.21
CA THR A 224 -2.44 -8.79 -13.82
C THR A 224 -1.26 -9.70 -13.55
N ASP A 225 -1.46 -11.01 -13.65
CA ASP A 225 -0.40 -12.01 -13.47
C ASP A 225 0.58 -12.00 -14.65
N LYS A 226 1.30 -10.88 -14.80
CA LYS A 226 2.34 -10.68 -15.82
C LYS A 226 3.47 -9.82 -15.30
N TRP A 227 4.68 -10.13 -15.74
CA TRP A 227 5.85 -9.32 -15.43
C TRP A 227 5.77 -7.93 -16.05
N ASP A 228 5.48 -7.86 -17.35
CA ASP A 228 5.39 -6.63 -18.12
C ASP A 228 4.24 -6.72 -19.12
N THR A 229 3.35 -5.73 -19.15
CA THR A 229 2.22 -5.65 -20.07
C THR A 229 2.35 -4.49 -21.05
N GLY A 230 3.24 -3.54 -20.79
CA GLY A 230 3.31 -2.28 -21.52
C GLY A 230 2.11 -1.36 -21.34
N GLN A 231 1.13 -1.75 -20.51
CA GLN A 231 -0.07 -0.94 -20.22
C GLN A 231 0.25 0.22 -19.28
N LYS A 232 -0.63 1.24 -19.22
CA LYS A 232 -0.38 2.45 -18.42
C LYS A 232 -1.42 2.72 -17.33
N GLN A 233 -2.59 2.09 -17.40
CA GLN A 233 -3.70 2.34 -16.47
C GLN A 233 -4.30 1.05 -15.91
N ASP A 234 -4.82 0.16 -16.75
CA ASP A 234 -5.45 -1.07 -16.32
C ASP A 234 -4.71 -2.29 -16.88
N GLY A 235 -4.77 -3.39 -16.18
CA GLY A 235 -4.08 -4.61 -16.58
C GLY A 235 -2.56 -4.44 -16.50
N LEU A 236 -2.07 -3.83 -15.43
CA LEU A 236 -0.65 -3.52 -15.23
C LEU A 236 0.13 -4.79 -14.88
N GLY A 237 1.36 -4.86 -15.37
CA GLY A 237 2.33 -5.85 -14.92
C GLY A 237 3.12 -5.35 -13.71
N VAL A 238 3.92 -6.24 -13.12
CA VAL A 238 4.75 -5.93 -11.96
C VAL A 238 5.65 -4.71 -12.20
N VAL A 239 6.32 -4.63 -13.38
CA VAL A 239 7.25 -3.53 -13.66
C VAL A 239 6.57 -2.18 -13.81
N GLN A 240 5.36 -2.13 -14.39
CA GLN A 240 4.61 -0.88 -14.51
C GLN A 240 4.20 -0.36 -13.13
N ILE A 241 3.76 -1.26 -12.26
CA ILE A 241 3.36 -0.89 -10.89
C ILE A 241 4.56 -0.37 -10.10
N LEU A 242 5.73 -1.02 -10.18
CA LEU A 242 6.95 -0.54 -9.55
C LEU A 242 7.33 0.88 -9.97
N ASP A 243 7.19 1.20 -11.27
CA ASP A 243 7.45 2.56 -11.75
C ASP A 243 6.47 3.60 -11.20
N LEU A 244 5.21 3.20 -10.98
CA LEU A 244 4.19 4.07 -10.38
C LEU A 244 4.35 4.23 -8.87
N GLN A 245 5.03 3.31 -8.18
CA GLN A 245 5.31 3.42 -6.75
C GLN A 245 6.52 4.30 -6.44
N ASP A 246 7.43 4.46 -7.40
CA ASP A 246 8.64 5.27 -7.22
C ASP A 246 8.26 6.75 -7.01
N GLY A 247 8.73 7.34 -5.92
CA GLY A 247 8.36 8.71 -5.52
C GLY A 247 7.19 8.82 -4.54
N LEU A 248 6.51 7.71 -4.19
CA LEU A 248 5.39 7.72 -3.22
C LEU A 248 5.82 7.43 -1.78
N GLN A 249 7.09 7.16 -1.52
CA GLN A 249 7.59 6.71 -0.22
C GLN A 249 7.30 7.65 0.95
N SER A 250 7.17 8.94 0.71
CA SER A 250 6.91 9.94 1.76
C SER A 250 5.44 9.98 2.24
N TYR A 251 4.56 9.25 1.57
CA TYR A 251 3.13 9.26 1.87
C TYR A 251 2.68 8.03 2.68
N ALA A 252 3.52 7.01 2.78
CA ALA A 252 3.23 5.80 3.54
C ALA A 252 3.93 5.80 4.89
N GLY A 253 3.32 5.15 5.86
CA GLY A 253 3.86 4.99 7.21
C GLY A 253 2.93 4.18 8.11
N PRO A 254 3.29 3.99 9.39
CA PRO A 254 2.51 3.18 10.31
C PRO A 254 1.06 3.66 10.45
N GLY A 255 0.12 2.80 10.03
CA GLY A 255 -1.33 3.08 10.05
C GLY A 255 -1.91 3.59 8.73
N HIS A 256 -1.06 3.88 7.71
CA HIS A 256 -1.48 4.38 6.41
C HIS A 256 -0.48 3.99 5.32
N TRP A 257 -0.91 3.17 4.33
CA TRP A 257 -0.03 2.50 3.38
C TRP A 257 -0.41 2.75 1.93
N ASN A 258 0.58 2.96 1.06
CA ASN A 258 0.39 2.84 -0.37
C ASN A 258 0.15 1.37 -0.72
N ASP A 259 -0.91 1.09 -1.46
CA ASP A 259 -1.28 -0.25 -1.91
C ASP A 259 -1.04 -0.37 -3.42
N PRO A 260 0.00 -1.08 -3.85
CA PRO A 260 0.29 -1.32 -5.27
C PRO A 260 -0.56 -2.43 -5.89
N ASP A 261 -1.61 -2.87 -5.22
CA ASP A 261 -2.45 -4.02 -5.50
C ASP A 261 -1.92 -5.37 -4.99
N MET A 262 -2.69 -6.41 -5.18
CA MET A 262 -2.51 -7.74 -4.63
C MET A 262 -1.28 -8.45 -5.19
N LEU A 263 -0.90 -9.52 -4.50
CA LEU A 263 0.13 -10.45 -4.97
C LEU A 263 -0.45 -11.44 -5.98
N GLU A 264 0.15 -11.50 -7.17
CA GLU A 264 -0.17 -12.49 -8.21
C GLU A 264 0.63 -13.80 -8.07
N VAL A 265 1.37 -13.95 -7.00
CA VAL A 265 2.28 -15.09 -6.76
C VAL A 265 1.53 -16.42 -6.81
N GLY A 266 1.81 -17.22 -7.85
CA GLY A 266 1.22 -18.56 -8.02
C GLY A 266 -0.05 -18.61 -8.88
N ASN A 267 -0.45 -17.52 -9.55
CA ASN A 267 -1.57 -17.53 -10.47
C ASN A 267 -1.28 -18.18 -11.83
N GLY A 268 0.00 -18.34 -12.20
CA GLY A 268 0.45 -19.16 -13.34
C GLY A 268 0.88 -18.37 -14.59
N GLY A 269 0.78 -17.03 -14.58
CA GLY A 269 1.15 -16.19 -15.72
C GLY A 269 2.62 -15.70 -15.70
N MET A 270 3.32 -15.91 -14.59
CA MET A 270 4.74 -15.56 -14.41
C MET A 270 5.57 -16.79 -13.99
N ARG A 271 6.89 -16.70 -14.16
CA ARG A 271 7.86 -17.69 -13.67
C ARG A 271 8.13 -17.52 -12.17
N ASN A 272 8.60 -18.56 -11.49
CA ASN A 272 8.96 -18.48 -10.06
C ASN A 272 10.01 -17.38 -9.76
N THR A 273 10.92 -17.11 -10.71
CA THR A 273 11.88 -16.01 -10.61
C THR A 273 11.18 -14.64 -10.56
N GLU A 274 10.17 -14.44 -11.41
CA GLU A 274 9.37 -13.22 -11.46
C GLU A 274 8.46 -13.09 -10.23
N TYR A 275 7.87 -14.20 -9.77
CA TYR A 275 7.10 -14.23 -8.51
C TYR A 275 7.97 -13.89 -7.29
N ARG A 276 9.20 -14.40 -7.23
CA ARG A 276 10.16 -14.04 -6.19
C ARG A 276 10.51 -12.55 -6.24
N ALA A 277 10.72 -12.00 -7.43
CA ALA A 277 10.96 -10.57 -7.62
C ALA A 277 9.74 -9.74 -7.19
N HIS A 278 8.54 -10.11 -7.63
CA HIS A 278 7.28 -9.47 -7.25
C HIS A 278 7.12 -9.41 -5.72
N PHE A 279 7.23 -10.54 -5.04
CA PHE A 279 7.11 -10.62 -3.58
C PHE A 279 8.18 -9.81 -2.84
N SER A 280 9.43 -9.85 -3.31
CA SER A 280 10.53 -9.06 -2.75
C SER A 280 10.29 -7.57 -2.85
N MET A 281 9.80 -7.11 -4.01
CA MET A 281 9.56 -5.69 -4.25
C MET A 281 8.38 -5.18 -3.45
N TRP A 282 7.26 -5.92 -3.35
CA TRP A 282 6.15 -5.55 -2.47
C TRP A 282 6.59 -5.47 -1.01
N SER A 283 7.39 -6.42 -0.56
CA SER A 283 7.95 -6.38 0.80
C SER A 283 8.89 -5.19 1.04
N LEU A 284 9.69 -4.82 0.05
CA LEU A 284 10.55 -3.64 0.14
C LEU A 284 9.73 -2.33 0.16
N LEU A 285 8.62 -2.30 -0.59
CA LEU A 285 7.71 -1.15 -0.65
C LEU A 285 6.86 -0.99 0.62
N ALA A 286 6.94 -1.87 1.61
CA ALA A 286 6.00 -1.90 2.74
C ALA A 286 4.54 -1.95 2.26
N ALA A 287 4.28 -2.72 1.23
CA ALA A 287 2.97 -2.85 0.62
C ALA A 287 2.12 -3.88 1.37
N PRO A 288 0.79 -3.74 1.39
CA PRO A 288 -0.07 -4.81 1.87
C PRO A 288 0.22 -6.12 1.13
N LEU A 289 0.56 -7.19 1.86
CA LEU A 289 0.82 -8.51 1.28
C LEU A 289 -0.48 -9.31 1.20
N MET A 290 -1.32 -8.98 0.22
CA MET A 290 -2.61 -9.63 -0.01
C MET A 290 -2.48 -10.66 -1.15
N ALA A 291 -2.40 -11.96 -0.81
CA ALA A 291 -2.30 -13.03 -1.78
C ALA A 291 -3.60 -13.16 -2.60
N GLY A 292 -3.48 -13.27 -3.93
CA GLY A 292 -4.62 -13.37 -4.86
C GLY A 292 -4.74 -14.73 -5.56
N ASN A 293 -3.95 -15.74 -5.20
CA ASN A 293 -3.92 -17.06 -5.80
C ASN A 293 -4.83 -18.08 -5.09
N ASP A 294 -4.94 -19.29 -5.66
CA ASP A 294 -5.57 -20.41 -4.96
C ASP A 294 -4.60 -21.03 -3.93
N ILE A 295 -4.69 -20.54 -2.70
CA ILE A 295 -3.82 -20.97 -1.59
C ILE A 295 -4.09 -22.40 -1.13
N ARG A 296 -5.16 -23.06 -1.60
CA ARG A 296 -5.51 -24.46 -1.28
C ARG A 296 -4.64 -25.47 -2.02
N SER A 297 -4.01 -25.04 -3.12
CA SER A 297 -3.26 -25.93 -4.03
C SER A 297 -1.91 -25.35 -4.47
N MET A 298 -1.22 -24.65 -3.57
CA MET A 298 0.10 -24.09 -3.83
C MET A 298 1.16 -25.17 -4.05
N THR A 299 2.05 -24.98 -5.05
CA THR A 299 3.29 -25.74 -5.13
C THR A 299 4.22 -25.41 -3.95
N PRO A 300 5.18 -26.30 -3.62
CA PRO A 300 6.16 -25.99 -2.58
C PRO A 300 6.87 -24.64 -2.81
N GLU A 301 7.26 -24.35 -4.05
CA GLU A 301 7.97 -23.11 -4.42
C GLU A 301 7.11 -21.86 -4.17
N ILE A 302 5.83 -21.89 -4.52
CA ILE A 302 4.90 -20.78 -4.29
C ILE A 302 4.68 -20.56 -2.80
N ARG A 303 4.49 -21.65 -2.05
CA ARG A 303 4.37 -21.58 -0.60
C ARG A 303 5.64 -20.99 0.02
N ASP A 304 6.82 -21.44 -0.40
CA ASP A 304 8.10 -20.96 0.12
C ASP A 304 8.31 -19.45 -0.19
N ILE A 305 7.84 -18.98 -1.34
CA ILE A 305 7.84 -17.54 -1.65
C ILE A 305 6.94 -16.79 -0.67
N LEU A 306 5.67 -17.20 -0.55
CA LEU A 306 4.68 -16.49 0.26
C LEU A 306 4.94 -16.59 1.78
N THR A 307 5.76 -17.54 2.24
CA THR A 307 6.04 -17.75 3.66
C THR A 307 7.50 -17.47 4.05
N ASN A 308 8.30 -16.84 3.19
CA ASN A 308 9.67 -16.46 3.53
C ASN A 308 9.68 -15.39 4.64
N LYS A 309 9.94 -15.83 5.88
CA LYS A 309 9.89 -14.97 7.06
C LYS A 309 10.91 -13.84 7.06
N GLU A 310 12.07 -14.01 6.40
CA GLU A 310 13.10 -12.97 6.35
C GLU A 310 12.69 -11.84 5.40
N VAL A 311 12.08 -12.16 4.27
CA VAL A 311 11.52 -11.17 3.35
C VAL A 311 10.29 -10.49 3.95
N ILE A 312 9.40 -11.25 4.59
CA ILE A 312 8.25 -10.71 5.32
C ILE A 312 8.69 -9.77 6.45
N ALA A 313 9.78 -10.08 7.16
CA ALA A 313 10.29 -9.20 8.21
C ALA A 313 10.72 -7.83 7.69
N ILE A 314 11.14 -7.73 6.42
CA ILE A 314 11.39 -6.44 5.80
C ILE A 314 10.08 -5.67 5.61
N ASP A 315 9.04 -6.32 5.10
CA ASP A 315 7.73 -5.70 4.95
C ASP A 315 7.17 -5.17 6.28
N GLN A 316 7.26 -6.01 7.31
CA GLN A 316 6.70 -5.77 8.64
C GLN A 316 7.63 -4.97 9.57
N ASP A 317 8.71 -4.37 9.04
CA ASP A 317 9.62 -3.54 9.83
C ASP A 317 8.90 -2.33 10.45
N GLN A 318 9.09 -2.14 11.76
CA GLN A 318 8.35 -1.17 12.57
C GLN A 318 8.62 0.30 12.24
N ALA A 319 9.73 0.61 11.54
CA ALA A 319 9.97 1.96 11.05
C ALA A 319 8.91 2.39 10.04
N GLY A 320 8.28 1.43 9.34
CA GLY A 320 7.21 1.69 8.39
C GLY A 320 7.63 2.54 7.19
N ILE A 321 8.93 2.59 6.89
CA ILE A 321 9.46 3.37 5.77
C ILE A 321 9.29 2.57 4.48
N GLN A 322 8.67 3.16 3.47
CA GLN A 322 8.57 2.54 2.15
C GLN A 322 9.92 2.63 1.42
N GLY A 323 10.35 1.52 0.79
CA GLY A 323 11.54 1.50 -0.07
C GLY A 323 11.33 2.29 -1.37
N HIS A 324 12.42 2.76 -1.95
CA HIS A 324 12.42 3.49 -3.20
C HIS A 324 13.64 3.13 -4.06
N ARG A 325 13.60 3.50 -5.33
CA ARG A 325 14.68 3.26 -6.28
C ARG A 325 15.79 4.27 -6.06
N VAL A 326 16.99 3.79 -5.71
CA VAL A 326 18.16 4.64 -5.44
C VAL A 326 19.11 4.70 -6.65
N LYS A 327 19.01 3.73 -7.58
CA LYS A 327 19.84 3.70 -8.79
C LYS A 327 19.16 2.93 -9.90
N GLN A 328 19.32 3.41 -11.14
CA GLN A 328 18.84 2.74 -12.34
C GLN A 328 19.81 2.95 -13.50
N ALA A 329 20.11 1.88 -14.24
CA ALA A 329 20.90 1.93 -15.48
C ALA A 329 20.52 0.77 -16.40
N GLY A 330 19.93 1.05 -17.56
CA GLY A 330 19.67 0.06 -18.59
C GLY A 330 18.82 -1.14 -18.16
N GLY A 331 17.78 -0.94 -17.33
CA GLY A 331 16.92 -1.99 -16.80
C GLY A 331 17.48 -2.74 -15.60
N LEU A 332 18.66 -2.32 -15.10
CA LEU A 332 19.25 -2.80 -13.84
C LEU A 332 18.98 -1.76 -12.75
N GLU A 333 18.44 -2.18 -11.63
CA GLU A 333 17.98 -1.27 -10.57
C GLU A 333 18.50 -1.68 -9.20
N VAL A 334 18.75 -0.67 -8.36
CA VAL A 334 18.97 -0.82 -6.92
C VAL A 334 17.85 -0.10 -6.20
N TRP A 335 17.17 -0.82 -5.35
CA TRP A 335 16.14 -0.30 -4.47
C TRP A 335 16.60 -0.47 -3.03
N ALA A 336 16.28 0.50 -2.17
CA ALA A 336 16.69 0.45 -0.77
C ALA A 336 15.58 0.94 0.15
N ARG A 337 15.59 0.38 1.36
CA ARG A 337 14.71 0.73 2.47
C ARG A 337 15.52 0.84 3.75
N GLU A 338 15.30 1.89 4.52
CA GLU A 338 15.83 2.02 5.87
C GLU A 338 15.01 1.17 6.85
N LEU A 339 15.69 0.49 7.78
CA LEU A 339 15.08 -0.38 8.78
C LEU A 339 15.17 0.23 10.18
N ALA A 340 14.27 -0.17 11.07
CA ALA A 340 14.19 0.33 12.44
C ALA A 340 15.48 0.14 13.27
N ASP A 341 16.29 -0.87 12.94
CA ASP A 341 17.56 -1.16 13.60
C ASP A 341 18.76 -0.39 13.00
N GLY A 342 18.52 0.56 12.08
CA GLY A 342 19.55 1.31 11.37
C GLY A 342 20.17 0.58 10.18
N GLY A 343 19.79 -0.67 9.95
CA GLY A 343 20.17 -1.45 8.76
C GLY A 343 19.50 -0.92 7.49
N ARG A 344 19.85 -1.54 6.36
CA ARG A 344 19.20 -1.33 5.06
C ARG A 344 18.73 -2.66 4.51
N ALA A 345 17.49 -2.72 3.99
CA ALA A 345 17.09 -3.74 3.06
C ALA A 345 17.39 -3.22 1.65
N VAL A 346 18.04 -4.05 0.84
CA VAL A 346 18.45 -3.69 -0.52
C VAL A 346 18.00 -4.78 -1.48
N ALA A 347 17.32 -4.39 -2.57
CA ALA A 347 16.97 -5.26 -3.67
C ALA A 347 17.75 -4.85 -4.93
N LEU A 348 18.48 -5.78 -5.51
CA LEU A 348 19.10 -5.69 -6.82
C LEU A 348 18.14 -6.32 -7.82
N LEU A 349 17.45 -5.50 -8.62
CA LEU A 349 16.41 -5.93 -9.55
C LEU A 349 16.92 -5.88 -11.00
N ASN A 350 16.76 -6.98 -11.71
CA ASN A 350 17.10 -7.09 -13.13
C ASN A 350 15.82 -7.19 -13.97
N ARG A 351 15.49 -6.15 -14.74
CA ARG A 351 14.34 -6.15 -15.66
C ARG A 351 14.68 -6.72 -17.03
N ASN A 352 15.96 -6.99 -17.32
CA ASN A 352 16.42 -7.43 -18.63
C ASN A 352 16.22 -8.94 -18.83
N GLY A 353 16.20 -9.36 -20.10
CA GLY A 353 16.05 -10.75 -20.50
C GLY A 353 17.31 -11.64 -20.32
N ALA A 354 18.42 -11.10 -19.81
CA ALA A 354 19.66 -11.82 -19.54
C ALA A 354 20.15 -11.57 -18.11
N GLU A 355 20.86 -12.53 -17.55
CA GLU A 355 21.55 -12.40 -16.27
C GLU A 355 22.57 -11.26 -16.32
N SER A 356 22.67 -10.48 -15.25
CA SER A 356 23.55 -9.32 -15.17
C SER A 356 24.04 -9.06 -13.75
N ASN A 357 25.28 -8.56 -13.63
CA ASN A 357 25.81 -8.12 -12.35
C ASN A 357 25.25 -6.73 -12.00
N ILE A 358 24.75 -6.59 -10.77
CA ILE A 358 24.27 -5.33 -10.21
C ILE A 358 25.04 -5.00 -8.95
N THR A 359 25.44 -3.73 -8.80
CA THR A 359 26.19 -3.23 -7.65
C THR A 359 25.42 -2.12 -6.95
N ALA A 360 25.17 -2.31 -5.66
CA ALA A 360 24.80 -1.26 -4.73
C ALA A 360 26.05 -0.72 -4.04
N SER A 361 26.37 0.54 -4.25
CA SER A 361 27.40 1.22 -3.45
C SER A 361 26.79 1.70 -2.14
N TRP A 362 27.61 1.81 -1.08
CA TRP A 362 27.12 2.29 0.20
C TRP A 362 26.56 3.71 0.11
N THR A 363 27.15 4.54 -0.75
CA THR A 363 26.66 5.90 -1.00
C THR A 363 25.27 5.92 -1.67
N ASP A 364 24.93 4.93 -2.50
CA ASP A 364 23.59 4.81 -3.12
C ASP A 364 22.52 4.57 -2.05
N ILE A 365 22.86 3.89 -0.94
CA ILE A 365 21.95 3.49 0.15
C ILE A 365 22.08 4.34 1.42
N GLY A 366 22.79 5.48 1.33
CA GLY A 366 22.93 6.44 2.44
C GLY A 366 23.97 6.06 3.49
N TYR A 367 24.95 5.18 3.17
CA TYR A 367 26.05 4.86 4.03
C TYR A 367 27.36 5.49 3.57
N PRO A 368 28.32 5.78 4.49
CA PRO A 368 29.67 6.24 4.13
C PRO A 368 30.40 5.19 3.27
N ALA A 369 31.13 5.64 2.24
CA ALA A 369 31.82 4.75 1.31
C ALA A 369 32.86 3.81 1.95
N HIS A 370 33.44 4.20 3.10
CA HIS A 370 34.45 3.40 3.81
C HIS A 370 33.87 2.45 4.87
N LEU A 371 32.56 2.48 5.07
CA LEU A 371 31.89 1.64 6.07
C LEU A 371 32.07 0.16 5.75
N SER A 372 32.38 -0.65 6.77
CA SER A 372 32.27 -2.11 6.72
C SER A 372 30.93 -2.53 7.29
N ALA A 373 30.19 -3.38 6.58
CA ALA A 373 28.87 -3.81 6.97
C ALA A 373 28.65 -5.30 6.68
N LYS A 374 27.88 -5.97 7.54
CA LYS A 374 27.48 -7.37 7.38
C LYS A 374 26.36 -7.46 6.37
N VAL A 375 26.49 -8.38 5.42
CA VAL A 375 25.49 -8.66 4.38
C VAL A 375 24.86 -10.02 4.59
N ARG A 376 23.53 -10.11 4.52
CA ARG A 376 22.77 -11.36 4.59
C ARG A 376 21.80 -11.47 3.42
N ASP A 377 21.86 -12.57 2.69
CA ASP A 377 20.90 -12.94 1.65
C ASP A 377 19.63 -13.48 2.30
N LEU A 378 18.47 -12.90 1.95
CA LEU A 378 17.18 -13.22 2.56
C LEU A 378 16.46 -14.38 1.88
N TRP A 379 16.87 -14.73 0.66
CA TRP A 379 16.33 -15.87 -0.07
C TRP A 379 17.13 -17.15 0.17
N GLU A 380 18.45 -17.01 0.21
CA GLU A 380 19.35 -18.15 0.50
C GLU A 380 19.54 -18.36 2.02
N HIS A 381 18.93 -17.50 2.85
CA HIS A 381 19.05 -17.51 4.32
C HIS A 381 20.52 -17.53 4.79
N LYS A 382 21.41 -16.87 4.06
CA LYS A 382 22.87 -17.01 4.20
C LYS A 382 23.54 -15.68 4.56
N ALA A 383 24.44 -15.75 5.56
CA ALA A 383 25.38 -14.66 5.82
C ALA A 383 26.44 -14.63 4.69
N LEU A 384 26.63 -13.48 4.06
CA LEU A 384 27.63 -13.26 3.00
C LEU A 384 28.91 -12.60 3.52
N GLY A 385 29.04 -12.44 4.85
CA GLY A 385 30.17 -11.83 5.52
C GLY A 385 30.15 -10.32 5.47
N GLU A 386 31.28 -9.71 5.87
CA GLU A 386 31.48 -8.27 5.82
C GLU A 386 31.88 -7.81 4.41
N LYS A 387 31.36 -6.65 4.02
CA LYS A 387 31.68 -5.96 2.77
C LYS A 387 31.98 -4.49 3.07
N THR A 388 32.92 -3.91 2.33
CA THR A 388 33.28 -2.51 2.47
C THR A 388 32.96 -1.76 1.18
N GLY A 389 32.27 -0.64 1.29
CA GLY A 389 31.99 0.28 0.17
C GLY A 389 30.90 -0.14 -0.80
N SER A 390 30.67 -1.44 -1.00
CA SER A 390 29.63 -1.92 -1.93
C SER A 390 29.32 -3.41 -1.75
N PHE A 391 28.17 -3.81 -2.31
CA PHE A 391 27.78 -5.20 -2.52
C PHE A 391 27.38 -5.42 -3.99
N SER A 392 27.85 -6.52 -4.58
CA SER A 392 27.54 -6.90 -5.97
C SER A 392 27.07 -8.35 -6.00
N ALA A 393 26.09 -8.60 -6.87
CA ALA A 393 25.63 -9.96 -7.15
C ALA A 393 25.25 -10.13 -8.62
N SER A 394 25.35 -11.37 -9.11
CA SER A 394 24.73 -11.78 -10.38
C SER A 394 23.24 -11.97 -10.14
N VAL A 395 22.41 -11.28 -10.93
CA VAL A 395 20.94 -11.30 -10.82
C VAL A 395 20.37 -11.91 -12.11
N PRO A 396 19.60 -13.00 -12.01
CA PRO A 396 19.02 -13.66 -13.18
C PRO A 396 18.05 -12.73 -13.93
N SER A 397 17.74 -13.09 -15.17
CA SER A 397 16.72 -12.42 -15.99
C SER A 397 15.40 -12.30 -15.21
N HIS A 398 14.82 -11.10 -15.13
CA HIS A 398 13.59 -10.75 -14.40
C HIS A 398 13.63 -11.19 -12.92
N GLY A 399 14.84 -11.24 -12.35
CA GLY A 399 15.08 -11.71 -11.01
C GLY A 399 15.44 -10.60 -10.04
N VAL A 400 15.61 -11.01 -8.79
CA VAL A 400 16.03 -10.16 -7.69
C VAL A 400 17.03 -10.89 -6.79
N VAL A 401 18.01 -10.15 -6.28
CA VAL A 401 18.77 -10.52 -5.08
C VAL A 401 18.39 -9.52 -3.98
N MET A 402 17.88 -10.03 -2.87
CA MET A 402 17.45 -9.21 -1.75
C MET A 402 18.28 -9.49 -0.52
N VAL A 403 18.88 -8.45 0.03
CA VAL A 403 19.80 -8.57 1.16
C VAL A 403 19.48 -7.56 2.26
N THR A 404 19.86 -7.87 3.49
CA THR A 404 20.05 -6.86 4.53
C THR A 404 21.52 -6.49 4.64
N ILE A 405 21.79 -5.19 4.88
CA ILE A 405 23.13 -4.63 5.07
C ILE A 405 23.12 -3.90 6.40
N LYS A 406 23.95 -4.36 7.36
CA LYS A 406 24.01 -3.84 8.73
C LYS A 406 25.44 -3.50 9.10
N PRO A 407 25.69 -2.28 9.55
CA PRO A 407 27.01 -1.86 10.07
C PRO A 407 27.51 -2.69 11.22
#